data_3bb941cb4804fecdde4a9b5f80a3e787
#
_entry.id   3bb941cb4804fecdde4a9b5f80a3e787
#
_cell.length_a   1.000
_cell.length_b   1.000
_cell.length_c   1.000
_cell.angle_alpha   90.00
_cell.angle_beta   90.00
_cell.angle_gamma   90.00
#
_symmetry.space_group_name_H-M   'P 1'
#
loop_
_entity.id
_entity.type
_entity.pdbx_description
1 polymer ?
#
loop_
_entity_poly.entity_id
_entity_poly.type
_entity_poly.pdbx_seq_one_letter_code
_entity_poly.pdbx_strand_id
1 'polypeptide(L)'
;MKKITLLLLAMSLSFCTKNDNDAVDNPIDPVENPALMKELTASPDGWKLTYVSPDDSFGGYNFLMKFDTQGKVTMLSDLSATATPTTSSYRTQEEGRGLVLSFIDNNQIHRLADALQGAASIAHTGKVYQFLYTGKEGNNLKFQNLLLGNNASVIFEPATAADWSRTPALYKNITPLTNAAAHYYLKVSTATGTPTTYPIEFTNRVLSLKNTQSKVAVLATEKGIAFHRAFTLGGQSFTELERVAGSVPPVYKATVNGVTAELFYSSVPPNFFDGDDYKDVNTSIEGFALMSQYFKNNEYMTEAFYEDVLKVDASTDLFMLKIMFDGTDDCHIQIGHIFPEKGFSILQISCKYELKNKRLYLKESDKNLSTSAPDVWGDEKNKAILEQAQRALGSVYDLGAQGLYIKKLNIKVKPQEDNPVYLLQSYEFPLYAFPIWGVPL
;
A
#
# COMPACT_ATOMS: atom_id res chain seq x y z
N MET A 1 -51.52 30.36 28.75
CA MET A 1 -51.16 31.39 27.77
C MET A 1 -49.89 32.08 28.23
N LYS A 2 -48.73 31.74 27.67
CA LYS A 2 -47.47 32.50 27.80
C LYS A 2 -46.85 32.52 26.41
N LYS A 3 -46.83 33.70 25.82
CA LYS A 3 -46.25 34.01 24.53
C LYS A 3 -44.73 34.03 24.69
N ILE A 4 -44.01 33.18 23.97
CA ILE A 4 -42.56 33.23 23.85
C ILE A 4 -42.26 34.05 22.57
N THR A 5 -41.69 35.21 22.79
CA THR A 5 -41.23 36.15 21.74
C THR A 5 -39.87 35.64 21.24
N LEU A 6 -39.83 35.21 19.98
CA LEU A 6 -38.58 34.79 19.29
C LEU A 6 -37.85 36.06 18.82
N LEU A 7 -36.72 36.37 19.43
CA LEU A 7 -35.83 37.47 19.05
C LEU A 7 -34.91 36.98 17.92
N LEU A 8 -35.20 37.40 16.68
CA LEU A 8 -34.33 37.21 15.53
C LEU A 8 -33.17 38.20 15.61
N LEU A 9 -31.98 37.73 15.94
CA LEU A 9 -30.75 38.48 15.87
C LEU A 9 -30.23 38.41 14.44
N ALA A 10 -30.52 39.45 13.66
CA ALA A 10 -29.92 39.64 12.31
C ALA A 10 -28.45 40.03 12.48
N MET A 11 -27.53 39.09 12.32
CA MET A 11 -26.12 39.40 12.11
C MET A 11 -25.95 39.90 10.68
N SER A 12 -25.79 41.18 10.52
CA SER A 12 -25.31 41.82 9.31
C SER A 12 -23.87 41.43 9.05
N LEU A 13 -23.66 40.41 8.20
CA LEU A 13 -22.36 40.11 7.62
C LEU A 13 -22.03 41.25 6.64
N SER A 14 -21.24 42.20 7.09
CA SER A 14 -20.57 43.15 6.23
C SER A 14 -19.54 42.36 5.39
N PHE A 15 -19.95 41.90 4.22
CA PHE A 15 -19.01 41.51 3.18
C PHE A 15 -18.27 42.76 2.74
N CYS A 16 -17.02 42.93 3.18
CA CYS A 16 -16.08 43.74 2.45
C CYS A 16 -15.90 43.11 1.06
N THR A 17 -16.66 43.55 0.10
CA THR A 17 -16.33 43.39 -1.32
C THR A 17 -15.12 44.27 -1.56
N LYS A 18 -13.93 43.72 -1.41
CA LYS A 18 -12.74 44.24 -2.05
C LYS A 18 -13.02 44.14 -3.55
N ASN A 19 -13.18 45.27 -4.18
CA ASN A 19 -13.17 45.37 -5.65
C ASN A 19 -11.75 45.02 -6.09
N ASP A 20 -11.47 43.73 -6.31
CA ASP A 20 -10.28 43.26 -7.02
C ASP A 20 -10.50 43.41 -8.54
N ASN A 21 -10.91 44.61 -8.98
CA ASN A 21 -10.89 45.01 -10.40
C ASN A 21 -9.58 45.71 -10.77
N ASP A 22 -8.55 45.61 -9.96
CA ASP A 22 -7.18 45.84 -10.36
C ASP A 22 -6.47 44.50 -10.53
N ALA A 23 -6.98 43.66 -11.45
CA ALA A 23 -6.11 42.82 -12.23
C ALA A 23 -5.28 43.78 -13.09
N VAL A 24 -4.28 44.37 -12.47
CA VAL A 24 -3.14 44.89 -13.19
C VAL A 24 -2.58 43.64 -13.86
N ASP A 25 -2.91 43.52 -15.15
CA ASP A 25 -2.14 42.74 -16.10
C ASP A 25 -0.76 43.43 -16.17
N ASN A 26 0.00 43.35 -15.08
CA ASN A 26 1.41 43.56 -15.14
C ASN A 26 1.90 42.41 -16.02
N PRO A 27 2.33 42.67 -17.28
CA PRO A 27 3.03 41.65 -18.03
C PRO A 27 4.17 41.22 -17.08
N ILE A 28 4.11 39.98 -16.62
CA ILE A 28 5.18 39.36 -15.83
C ILE A 28 6.42 39.59 -16.68
N ASP A 29 7.29 40.48 -16.23
CA ASP A 29 8.56 40.70 -16.92
C ASP A 29 9.31 39.39 -16.83
N PRO A 30 9.31 38.56 -17.90
CA PRO A 30 9.50 37.13 -17.76
C PRO A 30 10.95 36.74 -17.44
N VAL A 31 11.88 37.72 -17.45
CA VAL A 31 13.29 37.41 -17.29
C VAL A 31 14.04 38.56 -16.63
N GLU A 32 14.30 38.41 -15.33
CA GLU A 32 15.09 39.40 -14.59
C GLU A 32 16.61 39.17 -14.71
N ASN A 33 17.06 37.92 -15.10
CA ASN A 33 18.47 37.64 -15.27
C ASN A 33 18.85 36.96 -16.58
N PRO A 34 19.36 37.76 -17.56
CA PRO A 34 19.73 37.25 -18.89
C PRO A 34 20.89 36.22 -18.86
N ALA A 35 21.77 36.26 -17.90
CA ALA A 35 22.90 35.33 -17.84
C ALA A 35 22.46 33.90 -17.51
N LEU A 36 21.59 33.73 -16.51
CA LEU A 36 21.05 32.41 -16.19
C LEU A 36 20.13 31.89 -17.31
N MET A 37 19.33 32.78 -17.93
CA MET A 37 18.53 32.39 -19.07
C MET A 37 19.37 31.86 -20.23
N LYS A 38 20.48 32.50 -20.55
CA LYS A 38 21.42 32.03 -21.58
C LYS A 38 21.94 30.63 -21.29
N GLU A 39 22.23 30.35 -20.00
CA GLU A 39 22.66 28.99 -19.60
C GLU A 39 21.51 27.98 -19.75
N LEU A 40 20.32 28.31 -19.31
CA LEU A 40 19.15 27.43 -19.41
C LEU A 40 18.75 27.11 -20.86
N THR A 41 18.94 28.05 -21.78
CA THR A 41 18.62 27.88 -23.21
C THR A 41 19.77 27.29 -24.03
N ALA A 42 20.95 27.06 -23.43
CA ALA A 42 22.14 26.61 -24.14
C ALA A 42 22.05 25.16 -24.64
N SER A 43 21.25 24.30 -23.98
CA SER A 43 21.06 22.92 -24.43
C SER A 43 19.95 22.82 -25.48
N PRO A 44 20.25 22.35 -26.70
CA PRO A 44 19.27 22.31 -27.79
C PRO A 44 18.10 21.37 -27.52
N ASP A 45 18.34 20.27 -26.80
CA ASP A 45 17.31 19.32 -26.38
C ASP A 45 16.84 19.55 -24.93
N GLY A 46 17.28 20.66 -24.30
CA GLY A 46 16.96 20.98 -22.93
C GLY A 46 17.78 20.19 -21.91
N TRP A 47 17.23 20.03 -20.73
CA TRP A 47 17.89 19.49 -19.56
C TRP A 47 17.11 18.34 -18.97
N LYS A 48 17.79 17.36 -18.41
CA LYS A 48 17.19 16.32 -17.57
C LYS A 48 17.58 16.54 -16.10
N LEU A 49 16.60 16.33 -15.24
CA LEU A 49 16.69 16.42 -13.81
C LEU A 49 16.23 15.10 -13.22
N THR A 50 17.06 14.47 -12.42
CA THR A 50 16.65 13.42 -11.51
C THR A 50 16.43 14.04 -10.14
N TYR A 51 15.16 14.11 -9.72
CA TYR A 51 14.77 14.77 -8.49
C TYR A 51 14.55 13.75 -7.39
N VAL A 52 15.41 13.76 -6.38
CA VAL A 52 15.44 12.79 -5.28
C VAL A 52 15.84 13.48 -3.98
N SER A 53 15.33 13.00 -2.86
CA SER A 53 15.71 13.46 -1.53
C SER A 53 17.04 12.86 -1.11
N PRO A 54 17.98 13.65 -0.58
CA PRO A 54 19.27 13.15 -0.07
C PRO A 54 19.15 12.19 1.10
N ASP A 55 18.05 12.26 1.88
CA ASP A 55 17.78 11.45 3.07
C ASP A 55 16.86 10.26 2.80
N ASP A 56 16.58 9.94 1.52
CA ASP A 56 15.62 8.93 1.11
C ASP A 56 14.20 9.15 1.69
N SER A 57 13.77 10.39 1.86
CA SER A 57 12.39 10.69 2.25
C SER A 57 11.42 10.57 1.07
N PHE A 58 11.92 10.75 -0.15
CA PHE A 58 11.23 10.42 -1.41
C PHE A 58 12.23 9.97 -2.48
N GLY A 59 11.76 9.16 -3.43
CA GLY A 59 12.57 8.59 -4.50
C GLY A 59 12.71 9.48 -5.71
N GLY A 60 13.47 9.01 -6.69
CA GLY A 60 13.82 9.74 -7.89
C GLY A 60 12.67 9.85 -8.89
N TYR A 61 12.42 11.07 -9.29
CA TYR A 61 11.52 11.42 -10.38
C TYR A 61 12.34 12.04 -11.51
N ASN A 62 12.11 11.58 -12.74
CA ASN A 62 12.82 12.08 -13.91
C ASN A 62 11.99 13.18 -14.59
N PHE A 63 12.62 14.34 -14.80
CA PHE A 63 12.07 15.45 -15.54
C PHE A 63 12.95 15.85 -16.70
N LEU A 64 12.34 16.18 -17.83
CA LEU A 64 12.95 16.87 -18.96
C LEU A 64 12.39 18.27 -19.02
N MET A 65 13.26 19.26 -19.28
CA MET A 65 12.93 20.67 -19.26
C MET A 65 13.63 21.36 -20.42
N LYS A 66 12.86 21.94 -21.33
CA LYS A 66 13.39 22.74 -22.43
C LYS A 66 12.93 24.18 -22.30
N PHE A 67 13.88 25.05 -22.03
CA PHE A 67 13.66 26.48 -21.81
C PHE A 67 13.76 27.26 -23.10
N ASP A 68 12.96 28.32 -23.26
CA ASP A 68 13.06 29.28 -24.32
C ASP A 68 13.44 30.67 -23.80
N THR A 69 13.69 31.60 -24.72
CA THR A 69 14.06 32.98 -24.43
C THR A 69 12.88 33.88 -24.07
N GLN A 70 11.67 33.33 -24.04
CA GLN A 70 10.42 34.06 -23.75
C GLN A 70 9.88 33.71 -22.35
N GLY A 71 10.69 33.09 -21.48
CA GLY A 71 10.29 32.68 -20.15
C GLY A 71 9.37 31.46 -20.13
N LYS A 72 9.35 30.63 -21.19
CA LYS A 72 8.58 29.42 -21.25
C LYS A 72 9.47 28.18 -21.10
N VAL A 73 8.95 27.17 -20.41
CA VAL A 73 9.59 25.86 -20.28
C VAL A 73 8.61 24.78 -20.71
N THR A 74 9.06 23.94 -21.63
CA THR A 74 8.36 22.69 -21.95
C THR A 74 8.92 21.59 -21.07
N MET A 75 8.03 20.90 -20.34
CA MET A 75 8.41 19.89 -19.35
C MET A 75 7.73 18.56 -19.63
N LEU A 76 8.46 17.47 -19.41
CA LEU A 76 8.01 16.07 -19.48
C LEU A 76 8.57 15.30 -18.28
N SER A 77 7.84 14.31 -17.78
CA SER A 77 8.29 13.50 -16.63
C SER A 77 7.89 12.03 -16.73
N ASP A 78 8.42 11.22 -15.84
CA ASP A 78 8.03 9.82 -15.61
C ASP A 78 6.97 9.65 -14.51
N LEU A 79 6.19 10.70 -14.22
CA LEU A 79 5.11 10.64 -13.24
C LEU A 79 3.90 9.83 -13.72
N SER A 80 3.75 9.63 -15.01
CA SER A 80 2.66 8.88 -15.65
C SER A 80 3.11 8.26 -16.97
N ALA A 81 2.59 7.08 -17.29
CA ALA A 81 2.79 6.44 -18.60
C ALA A 81 2.21 7.25 -19.77
N THR A 82 1.22 8.09 -19.51
CA THR A 82 0.55 8.95 -20.49
C THR A 82 1.02 10.41 -20.41
N ALA A 83 2.15 10.66 -19.73
CA ALA A 83 2.71 12.00 -19.65
C ALA A 83 3.03 12.53 -21.06
N THR A 84 2.55 13.71 -21.36
CA THR A 84 2.85 14.47 -22.58
C THR A 84 3.59 15.74 -22.22
N PRO A 85 4.42 16.31 -23.11
CA PRO A 85 5.05 17.58 -22.85
C PRO A 85 4.02 18.68 -22.57
N THR A 86 4.25 19.44 -21.52
CA THR A 86 3.41 20.61 -21.14
C THR A 86 4.27 21.85 -21.08
N THR A 87 3.74 22.98 -21.53
CA THR A 87 4.45 24.26 -21.49
C THR A 87 3.89 25.14 -20.39
N SER A 88 4.77 25.72 -19.60
CA SER A 88 4.47 26.65 -18.50
C SER A 88 5.46 27.80 -18.49
N SER A 89 5.33 28.70 -17.53
CA SER A 89 6.25 29.84 -17.38
C SER A 89 7.32 29.54 -16.32
N TYR A 90 8.48 30.13 -16.53
CA TYR A 90 9.55 30.17 -15.52
C TYR A 90 10.04 31.61 -15.35
N ARG A 91 10.68 31.87 -14.22
CA ARG A 91 11.34 33.14 -13.91
C ARG A 91 12.76 32.86 -13.41
N THR A 92 13.68 33.75 -13.80
CA THR A 92 15.01 33.83 -13.19
C THR A 92 15.16 35.19 -12.51
N GLN A 93 15.39 35.21 -11.23
CA GLN A 93 15.48 36.46 -10.46
C GLN A 93 16.63 36.41 -9.49
N GLU A 94 17.20 37.55 -9.14
CA GLU A 94 18.14 37.66 -8.06
C GLU A 94 17.39 37.82 -6.74
N GLU A 95 17.60 36.90 -5.82
CA GLU A 95 17.11 36.97 -4.45
C GLU A 95 18.30 37.08 -3.51
N GLY A 96 18.11 37.55 -2.29
CA GLY A 96 19.19 37.82 -1.33
C GLY A 96 20.24 36.73 -1.13
N ARG A 97 20.02 35.52 -1.70
CA ARG A 97 20.97 34.39 -1.67
C ARG A 97 21.63 34.12 -3.03
N GLY A 98 21.25 34.82 -4.09
CA GLY A 98 21.75 34.65 -5.46
C GLY A 98 20.66 34.42 -6.49
N LEU A 99 21.03 33.84 -7.63
CA LEU A 99 20.12 33.64 -8.78
C LEU A 99 19.19 32.44 -8.54
N VAL A 100 17.89 32.69 -8.57
CA VAL A 100 16.86 31.67 -8.36
C VAL A 100 16.10 31.43 -9.65
N LEU A 101 16.00 30.16 -10.05
CA LEU A 101 15.05 29.66 -11.05
C LEU A 101 13.76 29.25 -10.33
N SER A 102 12.63 29.83 -10.73
CA SER A 102 11.29 29.48 -10.23
C SER A 102 10.38 29.07 -11.36
N PHE A 103 9.68 27.95 -11.22
CA PHE A 103 8.56 27.59 -12.08
C PHE A 103 7.29 28.26 -11.53
N ILE A 104 6.57 29.00 -12.38
CA ILE A 104 5.48 29.90 -11.93
C ILE A 104 4.11 29.23 -12.08
N ASP A 105 3.82 28.72 -13.27
CA ASP A 105 2.54 28.11 -13.57
C ASP A 105 2.54 26.65 -13.12
N ASN A 106 1.34 26.09 -12.93
CA ASN A 106 1.20 24.67 -12.61
C ASN A 106 1.75 23.80 -13.75
N ASN A 107 2.80 23.06 -13.47
CA ASN A 107 3.46 22.14 -14.40
C ASN A 107 3.77 20.79 -13.73
N GLN A 108 4.49 19.91 -14.42
CA GLN A 108 4.72 18.55 -13.94
C GLN A 108 5.52 18.48 -12.63
N ILE A 109 6.43 19.42 -12.36
CA ILE A 109 7.18 19.42 -11.08
C ILE A 109 6.30 19.85 -9.91
N HIS A 110 5.29 20.68 -10.13
CA HIS A 110 4.33 21.08 -9.09
C HIS A 110 3.49 19.89 -8.61
N ARG A 111 3.33 18.84 -9.45
CA ARG A 111 2.63 17.61 -9.05
C ARG A 111 3.31 16.87 -7.89
N LEU A 112 4.59 17.10 -7.66
CA LEU A 112 5.27 16.60 -6.46
C LEU A 112 4.78 17.27 -5.17
N ALA A 113 4.19 18.46 -5.25
CA ALA A 113 3.55 19.15 -4.13
C ALA A 113 2.08 18.73 -3.94
N ASP A 114 1.50 17.96 -4.86
CA ASP A 114 0.16 17.41 -4.74
C ASP A 114 0.17 16.20 -3.79
N ALA A 115 -0.58 16.28 -2.70
CA ALA A 115 -0.69 15.23 -1.68
C ALA A 115 -1.17 13.88 -2.25
N LEU A 116 -1.90 13.89 -3.37
CA LEU A 116 -2.40 12.67 -4.02
C LEU A 116 -1.39 12.02 -4.98
N GLN A 117 -0.37 12.76 -5.42
CA GLN A 117 0.58 12.30 -6.44
C GLN A 117 2.05 12.44 -6.04
N GLY A 118 2.34 13.29 -5.06
CA GLY A 118 3.69 13.54 -4.57
C GLY A 118 3.98 12.89 -3.23
N ALA A 119 5.21 13.02 -2.76
CA ALA A 119 5.56 12.66 -1.40
C ALA A 119 4.87 13.61 -0.42
N ALA A 120 4.13 13.05 0.55
CA ALA A 120 3.39 13.85 1.54
C ALA A 120 4.29 14.83 2.32
N SER A 121 5.59 14.51 2.47
CA SER A 121 6.59 15.39 3.08
C SER A 121 6.93 16.63 2.23
N ILE A 122 6.70 16.57 0.91
CA ILE A 122 6.94 17.67 -0.01
C ILE A 122 5.70 18.55 -0.14
N ALA A 123 4.50 17.96 -0.05
CA ALA A 123 3.22 18.62 -0.32
C ALA A 123 2.95 19.88 0.52
N HIS A 124 3.56 19.99 1.71
CA HIS A 124 3.22 21.06 2.66
C HIS A 124 4.12 22.30 2.60
N THR A 125 5.18 22.31 1.81
CA THR A 125 6.21 23.36 1.89
C THR A 125 6.28 24.31 0.70
N GLY A 126 5.59 24.01 -0.39
CA GLY A 126 5.39 24.93 -1.53
C GLY A 126 6.64 25.38 -2.30
N LYS A 127 7.82 24.79 -2.05
CA LYS A 127 9.09 25.24 -2.66
C LYS A 127 9.78 24.20 -3.54
N VAL A 128 9.10 23.12 -3.90
CA VAL A 128 9.66 22.05 -4.77
C VAL A 128 10.08 22.55 -6.15
N TYR A 129 9.60 23.70 -6.55
CA TYR A 129 9.76 24.30 -7.86
C TYR A 129 10.69 25.53 -7.87
N GLN A 130 11.50 25.74 -6.80
CA GLN A 130 12.46 26.85 -6.71
C GLN A 130 13.87 26.30 -6.51
N PHE A 131 14.80 26.78 -7.33
CA PHE A 131 16.17 26.29 -7.42
C PHE A 131 17.17 27.45 -7.43
N LEU A 132 18.03 27.50 -6.43
CA LEU A 132 19.15 28.45 -6.36
C LEU A 132 20.27 27.96 -7.29
N TYR A 133 20.65 28.78 -8.27
CA TYR A 133 21.76 28.47 -9.16
C TYR A 133 23.10 28.60 -8.41
N THR A 134 23.93 27.57 -8.46
CA THR A 134 25.24 27.53 -7.77
C THR A 134 26.41 27.42 -8.74
N GLY A 135 26.16 27.42 -10.06
CA GLY A 135 27.21 27.39 -11.07
C GLY A 135 27.14 26.21 -12.02
N LYS A 136 28.27 25.86 -12.61
CA LYS A 136 28.42 24.77 -13.59
C LYS A 136 29.43 23.74 -13.13
N GLU A 137 29.24 22.51 -13.61
CA GLU A 137 30.22 21.44 -13.51
C GLU A 137 30.28 20.71 -14.86
N GLY A 138 31.31 21.03 -15.63
CA GLY A 138 31.38 20.62 -17.05
C GLY A 138 30.20 21.21 -17.83
N ASN A 139 29.41 20.38 -18.46
CA ASN A 139 28.23 20.78 -19.23
C ASN A 139 26.95 20.85 -18.34
N ASN A 140 27.04 20.45 -17.08
CA ASN A 140 25.88 20.42 -16.18
C ASN A 140 25.68 21.76 -15.50
N LEU A 141 24.41 22.13 -15.26
CA LEU A 141 24.06 23.25 -14.39
C LEU A 141 23.79 22.73 -12.98
N LYS A 142 24.40 23.38 -12.01
CA LYS A 142 24.25 23.04 -10.58
C LYS A 142 23.28 23.99 -9.92
N PHE A 143 22.35 23.42 -9.20
CA PHE A 143 21.40 24.13 -8.39
C PHE A 143 21.34 23.55 -6.99
N GLN A 144 20.71 24.29 -6.10
CA GLN A 144 20.32 23.85 -4.80
C GLN A 144 18.80 24.04 -4.67
N ASN A 145 18.08 23.00 -4.30
CA ASN A 145 16.65 23.14 -4.07
C ASN A 145 16.42 23.92 -2.77
N LEU A 146 15.63 24.99 -2.82
CA LEU A 146 15.38 25.85 -1.66
C LEU A 146 14.54 25.19 -0.55
N LEU A 147 13.81 24.13 -0.89
CA LEU A 147 13.04 23.33 0.06
C LEU A 147 13.96 22.38 0.85
N LEU A 148 14.84 21.66 0.15
CA LEU A 148 15.63 20.58 0.75
C LEU A 148 16.85 21.07 1.54
N GLY A 149 17.05 22.38 1.57
CA GLY A 149 18.13 23.00 2.35
C GLY A 149 19.54 22.84 1.74
N ASN A 150 20.56 23.21 2.52
CA ASN A 150 21.92 23.41 2.03
C ASN A 150 22.63 22.14 1.50
N ASN A 151 22.11 20.95 1.74
CA ASN A 151 22.72 19.71 1.33
C ASN A 151 22.11 19.08 0.08
N ALA A 152 21.07 19.68 -0.50
CA ALA A 152 20.37 19.14 -1.65
C ALA A 152 20.88 19.77 -2.95
N SER A 153 22.03 19.33 -3.42
CA SER A 153 22.51 19.66 -4.77
C SER A 153 21.62 19.01 -5.80
N VAL A 154 21.17 19.80 -6.75
CA VAL A 154 20.34 19.36 -7.89
C VAL A 154 21.11 19.67 -9.17
N ILE A 155 21.22 18.67 -10.04
CA ILE A 155 22.01 18.78 -11.27
C ILE A 155 21.06 18.70 -12.47
N PHE A 156 21.15 19.68 -13.34
CA PHE A 156 20.54 19.64 -14.66
C PHE A 156 21.61 19.19 -15.67
N GLU A 157 21.44 17.98 -16.18
CA GLU A 157 22.30 17.42 -17.21
C GLU A 157 21.74 17.71 -18.59
N PRO A 158 22.57 17.96 -19.63
CA PRO A 158 22.05 18.11 -21.00
C PRO A 158 21.22 16.90 -21.41
N ALA A 159 20.00 17.14 -21.87
CA ALA A 159 19.14 16.11 -22.43
C ALA A 159 19.49 15.85 -23.90
N THR A 160 19.03 14.71 -24.41
CA THR A 160 19.07 14.35 -25.83
C THR A 160 17.64 14.21 -26.37
N ALA A 161 17.47 14.26 -27.68
CA ALA A 161 16.16 14.05 -28.31
C ALA A 161 15.55 12.67 -27.95
N ALA A 162 16.40 11.65 -27.74
CA ALA A 162 15.97 10.32 -27.32
C ALA A 162 15.38 10.29 -25.90
N ASP A 163 15.84 11.17 -25.00
CA ASP A 163 15.33 11.21 -23.63
C ASP A 163 13.84 11.59 -23.61
N TRP A 164 13.40 12.50 -24.52
CA TRP A 164 12.00 12.92 -24.62
C TRP A 164 11.05 11.79 -25.01
N SER A 165 11.49 10.84 -25.82
CA SER A 165 10.67 9.68 -26.18
C SER A 165 10.68 8.57 -25.13
N ARG A 166 11.76 8.47 -24.32
CA ARG A 166 11.96 7.40 -23.35
C ARG A 166 11.37 7.68 -22.00
N THR A 167 11.41 8.94 -21.55
CA THR A 167 11.06 9.30 -20.16
C THR A 167 9.66 8.82 -19.72
N PRO A 168 8.56 8.98 -20.49
CA PRO A 168 7.27 8.44 -20.07
C PRO A 168 7.26 6.91 -19.95
N ALA A 169 8.05 6.23 -20.81
CA ALA A 169 8.12 4.77 -20.80
C ALA A 169 8.79 4.20 -19.55
N LEU A 170 9.56 4.99 -18.80
CA LEU A 170 10.18 4.57 -17.55
C LEU A 170 9.13 4.23 -16.47
N TYR A 171 7.97 4.92 -16.51
CA TYR A 171 6.87 4.71 -15.56
C TYR A 171 6.43 3.25 -15.46
N LYS A 172 6.49 2.47 -16.55
CA LYS A 172 6.14 1.04 -16.57
C LYS A 172 6.96 0.19 -15.60
N ASN A 173 8.19 0.62 -15.26
CA ASN A 173 9.08 -0.09 -14.36
C ASN A 173 8.88 0.29 -12.89
N ILE A 174 8.12 1.35 -12.60
CA ILE A 174 7.82 1.77 -11.23
C ILE A 174 6.36 1.48 -10.85
N THR A 175 5.42 1.56 -11.80
CA THR A 175 3.98 1.38 -11.58
C THR A 175 3.61 0.09 -10.84
N PRO A 176 4.19 -1.08 -11.16
CA PRO A 176 3.82 -2.29 -10.45
C PRO A 176 4.07 -2.19 -8.94
N LEU A 177 5.14 -1.48 -8.54
CA LEU A 177 5.53 -1.33 -7.15
C LEU A 177 4.64 -0.33 -6.39
N THR A 178 3.93 0.57 -7.10
CA THR A 178 3.04 1.58 -6.51
C THR A 178 1.64 1.04 -6.19
N ASN A 179 1.34 -0.20 -6.58
CA ASN A 179 0.05 -0.81 -6.27
C ASN A 179 0.00 -1.22 -4.80
N ALA A 180 -0.75 -0.49 -3.98
CA ALA A 180 -0.88 -0.73 -2.55
C ALA A 180 -1.49 -2.11 -2.19
N ALA A 181 -2.26 -2.71 -3.11
CA ALA A 181 -2.82 -4.05 -2.92
C ALA A 181 -1.82 -5.18 -3.27
N ALA A 182 -0.66 -4.84 -3.85
CA ALA A 182 0.34 -5.81 -4.23
C ALA A 182 1.38 -6.01 -3.12
N HIS A 183 1.64 -7.26 -2.77
CA HIS A 183 2.70 -7.60 -1.80
C HIS A 183 3.98 -7.92 -2.54
N TYR A 184 4.97 -7.07 -2.43
CA TYR A 184 6.31 -7.30 -2.96
C TYR A 184 7.29 -7.72 -1.86
N TYR A 185 8.23 -8.54 -2.25
CA TYR A 185 9.26 -9.11 -1.39
C TYR A 185 10.63 -8.97 -2.05
N LEU A 186 11.63 -8.67 -1.23
CA LEU A 186 13.02 -8.69 -1.64
C LEU A 186 13.70 -9.93 -1.07
N LYS A 187 14.05 -10.88 -1.94
CA LYS A 187 14.80 -12.09 -1.59
C LYS A 187 16.27 -11.88 -1.86
N VAL A 188 17.08 -12.15 -0.85
CA VAL A 188 18.55 -12.09 -0.93
C VAL A 188 19.08 -13.51 -0.78
N SER A 189 19.79 -13.99 -1.78
CA SER A 189 20.33 -15.35 -1.85
C SER A 189 21.84 -15.31 -2.05
N THR A 190 22.56 -16.14 -1.29
CA THR A 190 23.99 -16.40 -1.47
C THR A 190 24.19 -17.81 -2.03
N ALA A 191 25.36 -18.10 -2.57
CA ALA A 191 25.65 -19.40 -3.18
C ALA A 191 25.50 -20.59 -2.20
N THR A 192 25.73 -20.37 -0.91
CA THR A 192 25.81 -21.45 0.12
C THR A 192 24.88 -21.26 1.29
N GLY A 193 24.19 -20.12 1.38
CA GLY A 193 23.32 -19.78 2.51
C GLY A 193 21.83 -19.99 2.24
N THR A 194 21.04 -20.10 3.31
CA THR A 194 19.58 -20.03 3.21
C THR A 194 19.18 -18.63 2.74
N PRO A 195 18.36 -18.49 1.69
CA PRO A 195 17.86 -17.20 1.25
C PRO A 195 17.10 -16.48 2.35
N THR A 196 17.32 -15.16 2.47
CA THR A 196 16.53 -14.30 3.35
C THR A 196 15.54 -13.51 2.51
N THR A 197 14.29 -13.48 2.94
CA THR A 197 13.23 -12.74 2.24
C THR A 197 12.68 -11.65 3.16
N TYR A 198 12.62 -10.45 2.63
CA TYR A 198 12.11 -9.26 3.34
C TYR A 198 10.81 -8.82 2.68
N PRO A 199 9.70 -8.69 3.42
CA PRO A 199 8.57 -7.93 2.93
C PRO A 199 9.01 -6.49 2.73
N ILE A 200 8.57 -5.87 1.62
CA ILE A 200 8.89 -4.48 1.35
C ILE A 200 7.66 -3.58 1.52
N GLU A 201 7.93 -2.31 1.77
CA GLU A 201 7.01 -1.22 1.57
C GLU A 201 7.57 -0.31 0.48
N PHE A 202 6.71 0.13 -0.43
CA PHE A 202 7.09 1.03 -1.50
C PHE A 202 6.16 2.25 -1.50
N THR A 203 6.64 3.34 -0.94
CA THR A 203 5.88 4.58 -0.80
C THR A 203 6.74 5.75 -1.27
N ASN A 204 6.16 6.65 -2.08
CA ASN A 204 6.87 7.81 -2.62
C ASN A 204 8.17 7.47 -3.36
N ARG A 205 8.19 6.33 -4.04
CA ARG A 205 9.39 5.76 -4.70
C ARG A 205 10.55 5.46 -3.73
N VAL A 206 10.25 5.22 -2.47
CA VAL A 206 11.21 4.71 -1.50
C VAL A 206 10.90 3.25 -1.23
N LEU A 207 11.88 2.39 -1.40
CA LEU A 207 11.84 0.99 -1.03
C LEU A 207 12.35 0.85 0.39
N SER A 208 11.51 0.33 1.27
CA SER A 208 11.85 0.06 2.67
C SER A 208 11.71 -1.44 2.95
N LEU A 209 12.69 -2.03 3.62
CA LEU A 209 12.59 -3.41 4.11
C LEU A 209 11.84 -3.40 5.44
N LYS A 210 10.65 -4.03 5.48
CA LYS A 210 9.86 -4.11 6.71
C LYS A 210 10.65 -4.79 7.82
N ASN A 211 10.41 -4.37 9.05
CA ASN A 211 11.09 -4.86 10.25
C ASN A 211 12.60 -4.55 10.30
N THR A 212 13.07 -3.62 9.48
CA THR A 212 14.44 -3.10 9.50
C THR A 212 14.43 -1.58 9.41
N GLN A 213 15.59 -0.94 9.54
CA GLN A 213 15.77 0.49 9.27
C GLN A 213 16.27 0.77 7.84
N SER A 214 16.37 -0.29 7.01
CA SER A 214 16.95 -0.17 5.68
C SER A 214 15.92 0.37 4.70
N LYS A 215 16.24 1.51 4.09
CA LYS A 215 15.46 2.14 3.03
C LYS A 215 16.37 2.76 1.99
N VAL A 216 15.88 2.93 0.77
CA VAL A 216 16.59 3.58 -0.33
C VAL A 216 15.61 4.20 -1.30
N ALA A 217 15.92 5.40 -1.78
CA ALA A 217 15.18 6.05 -2.85
C ALA A 217 15.42 5.32 -4.18
N VAL A 218 14.37 5.15 -4.97
CA VAL A 218 14.34 4.36 -6.20
C VAL A 218 14.04 5.25 -7.40
N LEU A 219 14.79 5.05 -8.47
CA LEU A 219 14.61 5.67 -9.77
C LEU A 219 14.11 4.64 -10.78
N ALA A 220 13.24 5.05 -11.67
CA ALA A 220 12.90 4.24 -12.83
C ALA A 220 13.99 4.38 -13.91
N THR A 221 14.41 3.27 -14.48
CA THR A 221 15.38 3.20 -15.59
C THR A 221 14.79 2.44 -16.76
N GLU A 222 15.46 2.48 -17.91
CA GLU A 222 15.02 1.71 -19.09
C GLU A 222 15.02 0.19 -18.84
N LYS A 223 15.96 -0.29 -18.02
CA LYS A 223 16.12 -1.71 -17.73
C LYS A 223 15.32 -2.21 -16.53
N GLY A 224 14.91 -1.32 -15.64
CA GLY A 224 14.23 -1.67 -14.41
C GLY A 224 14.20 -0.54 -13.40
N ILE A 225 14.83 -0.74 -12.25
CA ILE A 225 14.95 0.26 -11.19
C ILE A 225 16.41 0.44 -10.77
N ALA A 226 16.80 1.66 -10.45
CA ALA A 226 18.09 1.98 -9.85
C ALA A 226 17.89 2.53 -8.44
N PHE A 227 18.89 2.38 -7.60
CA PHE A 227 18.92 2.98 -6.27
C PHE A 227 19.69 4.29 -6.31
N HIS A 228 19.17 5.32 -5.66
CA HIS A 228 19.83 6.63 -5.59
C HIS A 228 21.25 6.55 -5.02
N ARG A 229 21.46 5.63 -4.10
CA ARG A 229 22.75 5.28 -3.51
C ARG A 229 22.90 3.76 -3.45
N ALA A 230 24.13 3.27 -3.32
CA ALA A 230 24.37 1.85 -3.16
C ALA A 230 23.56 1.28 -1.98
N PHE A 231 22.75 0.25 -2.24
CA PHE A 231 21.92 -0.43 -1.26
C PHE A 231 22.58 -1.74 -0.84
N THR A 232 22.93 -1.85 0.44
CA THR A 232 23.65 -3.03 0.94
C THR A 232 22.70 -4.16 1.24
N LEU A 233 22.83 -5.29 0.54
CA LEU A 233 22.03 -6.50 0.67
C LEU A 233 22.96 -7.72 0.72
N GLY A 234 22.82 -8.55 1.76
CA GLY A 234 23.68 -9.73 1.94
C GLY A 234 25.19 -9.42 1.93
N GLY A 235 25.58 -8.24 2.44
CA GLY A 235 26.96 -7.78 2.48
C GLY A 235 27.51 -7.25 1.16
N GLN A 236 26.69 -7.15 0.11
CA GLN A 236 27.08 -6.61 -1.20
C GLN A 236 26.31 -5.31 -1.49
N SER A 237 26.93 -4.43 -2.30
CA SER A 237 26.36 -3.14 -2.70
C SER A 237 25.68 -3.26 -4.06
N PHE A 238 24.38 -3.02 -4.08
CA PHE A 238 23.56 -3.01 -5.30
C PHE A 238 23.24 -1.56 -5.69
N THR A 239 23.35 -1.24 -6.98
CA THR A 239 23.01 0.07 -7.53
C THR A 239 21.73 0.02 -8.38
N GLU A 240 21.37 -1.16 -8.87
CA GLU A 240 20.18 -1.37 -9.70
C GLU A 240 19.66 -2.81 -9.60
N LEU A 241 18.38 -2.99 -9.97
CA LEU A 241 17.78 -4.29 -10.25
C LEU A 241 17.16 -4.24 -11.65
N GLU A 242 17.58 -5.13 -12.54
CA GLU A 242 17.04 -5.22 -13.89
C GLU A 242 15.73 -6.01 -13.90
N ARG A 243 14.76 -5.54 -14.68
CA ARG A 243 13.51 -6.25 -14.87
C ARG A 243 13.72 -7.51 -15.69
N VAL A 244 13.27 -8.65 -15.15
CA VAL A 244 13.34 -9.93 -15.85
C VAL A 244 12.35 -9.92 -17.01
N ALA A 245 12.85 -10.13 -18.23
CA ALA A 245 12.05 -10.11 -19.44
C ALA A 245 10.93 -11.18 -19.37
N GLY A 246 9.71 -10.78 -19.74
CA GLY A 246 8.55 -11.68 -19.79
C GLY A 246 7.94 -12.05 -18.43
N SER A 247 8.49 -11.56 -17.31
CA SER A 247 7.90 -11.84 -15.99
C SER A 247 6.56 -11.12 -15.81
N VAL A 248 5.53 -11.87 -15.38
CA VAL A 248 4.19 -11.37 -15.06
C VAL A 248 3.69 -12.10 -13.81
N PRO A 249 3.51 -11.41 -12.69
CA PRO A 249 3.91 -10.02 -12.37
C PRO A 249 5.40 -9.75 -12.54
N PRO A 250 5.82 -8.48 -12.67
CA PRO A 250 7.23 -8.13 -12.87
C PRO A 250 8.14 -8.61 -11.75
N VAL A 251 9.28 -9.13 -12.12
CA VAL A 251 10.40 -9.49 -11.24
C VAL A 251 11.59 -8.61 -11.59
N TYR A 252 12.30 -8.10 -10.58
CA TYR A 252 13.52 -7.31 -10.76
C TYR A 252 14.66 -8.03 -10.07
N LYS A 253 15.83 -8.13 -10.73
CA LYS A 253 16.92 -8.97 -10.25
C LYS A 253 18.29 -8.38 -10.57
N ALA A 254 19.22 -8.56 -9.66
CA ALA A 254 20.65 -8.35 -9.90
C ALA A 254 21.47 -9.38 -9.11
N THR A 255 22.70 -9.60 -9.58
CA THR A 255 23.68 -10.44 -8.89
C THR A 255 25.00 -9.69 -8.78
N VAL A 256 25.52 -9.55 -7.58
CA VAL A 256 26.79 -8.89 -7.28
C VAL A 256 27.63 -9.85 -6.42
N ASN A 257 28.82 -10.21 -6.92
CA ASN A 257 29.77 -11.08 -6.21
C ASN A 257 29.15 -12.37 -5.65
N GLY A 258 28.26 -13.02 -6.41
CA GLY A 258 27.59 -14.26 -6.01
C GLY A 258 26.40 -14.09 -5.06
N VAL A 259 26.07 -12.86 -4.66
CA VAL A 259 24.83 -12.53 -3.95
C VAL A 259 23.79 -12.06 -4.96
N THR A 260 22.62 -12.68 -4.95
CA THR A 260 21.49 -12.31 -5.80
C THR A 260 20.41 -11.60 -4.97
N ALA A 261 19.99 -10.43 -5.42
CA ALA A 261 18.82 -9.71 -4.94
C ALA A 261 17.69 -9.85 -5.97
N GLU A 262 16.51 -10.30 -5.53
CA GLU A 262 15.34 -10.53 -6.37
C GLU A 262 14.11 -9.90 -5.73
N LEU A 263 13.55 -8.89 -6.39
CA LEU A 263 12.31 -8.22 -5.99
C LEU A 263 11.16 -8.83 -6.79
N PHE A 264 10.21 -9.44 -6.11
CA PHE A 264 9.12 -10.20 -6.72
C PHE A 264 7.78 -10.00 -5.99
N TYR A 265 6.70 -10.26 -6.71
CA TYR A 265 5.34 -10.23 -6.19
C TYR A 265 4.96 -11.58 -5.57
N SER A 266 4.22 -11.54 -4.46
CA SER A 266 3.50 -12.71 -3.94
C SER A 266 2.07 -12.32 -3.57
N SER A 267 1.12 -13.22 -3.82
CA SER A 267 -0.26 -13.06 -3.35
C SER A 267 -0.41 -13.30 -1.85
N VAL A 268 0.61 -13.83 -1.19
CA VAL A 268 0.59 -14.12 0.25
C VAL A 268 0.98 -12.86 1.03
N PRO A 269 0.15 -12.37 1.95
CA PRO A 269 0.47 -11.20 2.76
C PRO A 269 1.67 -11.46 3.71
N PRO A 270 2.39 -10.41 4.12
CA PRO A 270 3.59 -10.54 4.96
C PRO A 270 3.39 -11.36 6.24
N ASN A 271 2.23 -11.21 6.89
CA ASN A 271 1.92 -11.91 8.13
C ASN A 271 1.84 -13.44 7.98
N PHE A 272 1.62 -13.93 6.75
CA PHE A 272 1.47 -15.35 6.44
C PHE A 272 2.59 -15.90 5.55
N PHE A 273 3.56 -15.05 5.17
CA PHE A 273 4.57 -15.43 4.18
C PHE A 273 5.56 -16.45 4.71
N ASP A 274 6.06 -16.28 5.94
CA ASP A 274 7.13 -17.11 6.50
C ASP A 274 6.64 -18.42 7.14
N GLY A 275 5.31 -18.54 7.42
CA GLY A 275 4.73 -19.70 8.08
C GLY A 275 4.21 -20.76 7.10
N ASP A 276 4.23 -22.00 7.53
CA ASP A 276 3.57 -23.14 6.89
C ASP A 276 2.47 -23.73 7.78
N ASP A 277 1.91 -22.91 8.67
CA ASP A 277 0.94 -23.32 9.69
C ASP A 277 -0.36 -23.93 9.10
N TYR A 278 -0.66 -23.63 7.83
CA TYR A 278 -1.77 -24.27 7.11
C TYR A 278 -1.58 -25.80 6.97
N LYS A 279 -0.34 -26.30 7.07
CA LYS A 279 -0.04 -27.73 7.04
C LYS A 279 -0.37 -28.45 8.34
N ASP A 280 -0.63 -27.72 9.43
CA ASP A 280 -1.08 -28.31 10.69
C ASP A 280 -2.47 -28.96 10.56
N VAL A 281 -3.28 -28.49 9.62
CA VAL A 281 -4.59 -29.05 9.29
C VAL A 281 -4.44 -30.53 8.89
N ASN A 282 -5.15 -31.38 9.59
CA ASN A 282 -5.16 -32.84 9.44
C ASN A 282 -3.78 -33.52 9.59
N THR A 283 -2.83 -32.84 10.24
CA THR A 283 -1.51 -33.42 10.61
C THR A 283 -1.20 -33.24 12.09
N SER A 284 -1.64 -32.13 12.70
CA SER A 284 -1.48 -31.80 14.11
C SER A 284 -2.80 -31.42 14.76
N ILE A 285 -3.78 -30.98 13.95
CA ILE A 285 -5.13 -30.61 14.38
C ILE A 285 -6.17 -31.29 13.49
N GLU A 286 -7.25 -31.77 14.11
CA GLU A 286 -8.43 -32.32 13.42
C GLU A 286 -9.49 -31.25 13.09
N GLY A 287 -9.30 -30.03 13.52
CA GLY A 287 -10.24 -28.94 13.27
C GLY A 287 -9.89 -27.65 13.97
N PHE A 288 -10.82 -26.72 13.84
CA PHE A 288 -10.80 -25.44 14.51
C PHE A 288 -12.07 -25.27 15.36
N ALA A 289 -11.94 -24.66 16.55
CA ALA A 289 -13.06 -24.38 17.44
C ALA A 289 -12.93 -22.98 18.06
N LEU A 290 -13.99 -22.20 17.94
CA LEU A 290 -14.12 -20.88 18.56
C LEU A 290 -15.34 -20.90 19.48
N MET A 291 -15.17 -20.43 20.72
CA MET A 291 -16.27 -20.16 21.65
C MET A 291 -16.37 -18.66 21.87
N SER A 292 -17.50 -18.05 21.53
CA SER A 292 -17.68 -16.58 21.53
C SER A 292 -17.28 -15.93 22.84
N GLN A 293 -17.65 -16.52 23.96
CA GLN A 293 -17.34 -16.01 25.31
C GLN A 293 -15.84 -15.79 25.60
N TYR A 294 -14.94 -16.51 24.89
CA TYR A 294 -13.50 -16.40 25.06
C TYR A 294 -12.82 -15.54 24.00
N PHE A 295 -13.41 -15.45 22.82
CA PHE A 295 -12.75 -14.83 21.68
C PHE A 295 -13.32 -13.48 21.28
N LYS A 296 -14.56 -13.13 21.61
CA LYS A 296 -15.21 -11.89 21.13
C LYS A 296 -14.47 -10.59 21.44
N ASN A 297 -13.70 -10.55 22.51
CA ASN A 297 -12.92 -9.38 22.92
C ASN A 297 -11.42 -9.55 22.66
N ASN A 298 -11.02 -10.55 21.87
CA ASN A 298 -9.63 -10.78 21.56
C ASN A 298 -9.13 -9.75 20.53
N GLU A 299 -7.89 -9.27 20.68
CA GLU A 299 -7.29 -8.28 19.78
C GLU A 299 -7.21 -8.69 18.30
N TYR A 300 -7.22 -10.01 18.03
CA TYR A 300 -7.21 -10.57 16.66
C TYR A 300 -8.61 -10.79 16.10
N MET A 301 -9.68 -10.58 16.89
CA MET A 301 -11.06 -10.63 16.41
C MET A 301 -11.42 -9.30 15.74
N THR A 302 -11.73 -9.33 14.46
CA THR A 302 -12.22 -8.13 13.78
C THR A 302 -13.69 -7.89 14.07
N GLU A 303 -14.08 -6.61 14.17
CA GLU A 303 -15.46 -6.21 14.38
C GLU A 303 -16.38 -6.76 13.28
N ALA A 304 -15.94 -6.71 12.02
CA ALA A 304 -16.70 -7.23 10.88
C ALA A 304 -17.04 -8.72 11.06
N PHE A 305 -16.07 -9.55 11.41
CA PHE A 305 -16.33 -10.98 11.62
C PHE A 305 -17.28 -11.20 12.81
N TYR A 306 -17.05 -10.50 13.93
CA TYR A 306 -17.89 -10.65 15.13
C TYR A 306 -19.35 -10.27 14.84
N GLU A 307 -19.60 -9.10 14.26
CA GLU A 307 -20.93 -8.58 13.97
C GLU A 307 -21.70 -9.46 12.95
N ASP A 308 -21.02 -9.91 11.89
CA ASP A 308 -21.68 -10.63 10.82
C ASP A 308 -21.83 -12.14 11.08
N VAL A 309 -20.92 -12.74 11.89
CA VAL A 309 -20.89 -14.19 12.06
C VAL A 309 -21.37 -14.63 13.44
N LEU A 310 -20.92 -13.97 14.52
CA LEU A 310 -21.16 -14.48 15.87
C LEU A 310 -22.34 -13.83 16.58
N LYS A 311 -22.58 -12.55 16.36
CA LYS A 311 -23.58 -11.78 17.09
C LYS A 311 -24.99 -12.04 16.59
N VAL A 312 -25.88 -12.44 17.48
CA VAL A 312 -27.31 -12.61 17.20
C VAL A 312 -28.05 -11.28 17.44
N ASP A 313 -27.85 -10.68 18.61
CA ASP A 313 -28.41 -9.38 19.00
C ASP A 313 -27.49 -8.66 20.00
N ALA A 314 -27.97 -7.60 20.65
CA ALA A 314 -27.17 -6.83 21.62
C ALA A 314 -26.73 -7.64 22.86
N SER A 315 -27.41 -8.74 23.17
CA SER A 315 -27.22 -9.54 24.39
C SER A 315 -26.82 -10.99 24.12
N THR A 316 -26.99 -11.46 22.87
CA THR A 316 -26.88 -12.86 22.52
C THR A 316 -25.87 -13.05 21.40
N ASP A 317 -24.92 -13.96 21.62
CA ASP A 317 -23.97 -14.44 20.63
C ASP A 317 -24.25 -15.92 20.31
N LEU A 318 -23.91 -16.39 19.12
CA LEU A 318 -23.77 -17.81 18.85
C LEU A 318 -22.66 -18.37 19.77
N PHE A 319 -22.94 -19.51 20.42
CA PHE A 319 -22.04 -20.04 21.45
C PHE A 319 -20.71 -20.52 20.86
N MET A 320 -20.76 -21.22 19.72
CA MET A 320 -19.59 -21.90 19.16
C MET A 320 -19.62 -21.91 17.63
N LEU A 321 -18.44 -21.72 17.03
CA LEU A 321 -18.13 -22.03 15.63
C LEU A 321 -17.06 -23.13 15.59
N LYS A 322 -17.25 -24.15 14.74
CA LYS A 322 -16.20 -25.14 14.42
C LYS A 322 -16.05 -25.31 12.91
N ILE A 323 -14.83 -25.66 12.51
CA ILE A 323 -14.50 -26.22 11.19
C ILE A 323 -13.76 -27.51 11.47
N MET A 324 -14.39 -28.65 11.26
CA MET A 324 -13.83 -29.97 11.56
C MET A 324 -13.47 -30.69 10.26
N PHE A 325 -12.31 -31.30 10.25
CA PHE A 325 -11.81 -32.07 9.11
C PHE A 325 -12.01 -33.55 9.35
N ASP A 326 -12.54 -34.24 8.37
CA ASP A 326 -12.80 -35.68 8.44
C ASP A 326 -12.21 -36.35 7.21
N GLY A 327 -11.33 -37.34 7.44
CA GLY A 327 -10.64 -38.04 6.36
C GLY A 327 -9.67 -37.16 5.57
N THR A 328 -9.61 -37.34 4.25
CA THR A 328 -8.60 -36.70 3.40
C THR A 328 -9.00 -35.32 2.88
N ASP A 329 -10.29 -35.08 2.64
CA ASP A 329 -10.80 -33.86 2.04
C ASP A 329 -12.21 -33.45 2.49
N ASP A 330 -12.84 -34.23 3.37
CA ASP A 330 -14.15 -33.91 3.95
C ASP A 330 -14.02 -32.93 5.12
N CYS A 331 -14.98 -32.03 5.24
CA CYS A 331 -15.07 -31.11 6.38
C CYS A 331 -16.50 -30.74 6.72
N HIS A 332 -16.70 -30.27 7.94
CA HIS A 332 -17.97 -29.79 8.45
C HIS A 332 -17.78 -28.40 9.07
N ILE A 333 -18.63 -27.45 8.67
CA ILE A 333 -18.75 -26.17 9.37
C ILE A 333 -19.94 -26.31 10.32
N GLN A 334 -19.69 -26.04 11.61
CA GLN A 334 -20.65 -26.28 12.67
C GLN A 334 -20.86 -25.01 13.47
N ILE A 335 -22.12 -24.64 13.72
CA ILE A 335 -22.52 -23.64 14.69
C ILE A 335 -23.21 -24.35 15.84
N GLY A 336 -22.74 -24.10 17.06
CA GLY A 336 -23.33 -24.59 18.29
C GLY A 336 -24.00 -23.49 19.09
N HIS A 337 -25.16 -23.81 19.69
CA HIS A 337 -25.85 -22.91 20.62
C HIS A 337 -26.36 -23.69 21.83
N ILE A 338 -26.50 -23.00 22.99
CA ILE A 338 -27.04 -23.56 24.21
C ILE A 338 -28.46 -23.04 24.37
N PHE A 339 -29.41 -23.94 24.16
CA PHE A 339 -30.82 -23.63 24.35
C PHE A 339 -31.25 -23.95 25.81
N PRO A 340 -31.94 -23.03 26.51
CA PRO A 340 -32.28 -23.23 27.95
C PRO A 340 -33.00 -24.54 28.27
N GLU A 341 -33.83 -25.02 27.34
CA GLU A 341 -34.69 -26.17 27.55
C GLU A 341 -34.11 -27.50 27.07
N LYS A 342 -33.13 -27.47 26.19
CA LYS A 342 -32.60 -28.66 25.50
C LYS A 342 -31.08 -28.82 25.63
N GLY A 343 -30.40 -27.80 26.15
CA GLY A 343 -28.95 -27.80 26.26
C GLY A 343 -28.26 -27.50 24.94
N PHE A 344 -27.03 -28.01 24.80
CA PHE A 344 -26.19 -27.74 23.64
C PHE A 344 -26.68 -28.49 22.38
N SER A 345 -26.80 -27.78 21.27
CA SER A 345 -27.15 -28.36 19.98
C SER A 345 -26.31 -27.74 18.85
N ILE A 346 -26.10 -28.52 17.78
CA ILE A 346 -25.30 -28.14 16.61
C ILE A 346 -26.19 -28.07 15.38
N LEU A 347 -25.96 -27.04 14.57
CA LEU A 347 -26.40 -26.89 13.19
C LEU A 347 -25.16 -26.91 12.31
N GLN A 348 -25.15 -27.68 11.22
CA GLN A 348 -23.96 -27.83 10.39
C GLN A 348 -24.27 -27.94 8.90
N ILE A 349 -23.24 -27.65 8.09
CA ILE A 349 -23.15 -27.98 6.67
C ILE A 349 -21.91 -28.82 6.42
N SER A 350 -22.00 -29.72 5.43
CA SER A 350 -20.86 -30.51 4.95
C SER A 350 -20.22 -29.82 3.75
N CYS A 351 -18.91 -29.98 3.62
CA CYS A 351 -18.11 -29.44 2.52
C CYS A 351 -16.89 -30.32 2.27
N LYS A 352 -16.16 -30.01 1.22
CA LYS A 352 -14.78 -30.48 1.00
C LYS A 352 -13.80 -29.38 1.35
N TYR A 353 -12.53 -29.75 1.62
CA TYR A 353 -11.48 -28.76 1.79
C TYR A 353 -10.25 -29.07 0.93
N GLU A 354 -9.47 -28.03 0.66
CA GLU A 354 -8.18 -28.12 -0.03
C GLU A 354 -7.18 -27.17 0.64
N LEU A 355 -5.95 -27.63 0.84
CA LEU A 355 -4.85 -26.83 1.33
C LEU A 355 -3.92 -26.45 0.17
N LYS A 356 -3.85 -25.16 -0.16
CA LYS A 356 -3.06 -24.70 -1.29
C LYS A 356 -2.64 -23.23 -1.09
N ASN A 357 -1.45 -22.88 -1.52
CA ASN A 357 -0.96 -21.49 -1.48
C ASN A 357 -1.08 -20.85 -0.08
N LYS A 358 -0.75 -21.61 0.96
CA LYS A 358 -0.83 -21.22 2.38
C LYS A 358 -2.25 -20.92 2.88
N ARG A 359 -3.28 -21.45 2.21
CA ARG A 359 -4.69 -21.21 2.53
C ARG A 359 -5.45 -22.51 2.66
N LEU A 360 -6.50 -22.45 3.49
CA LEU A 360 -7.58 -23.41 3.56
C LEU A 360 -8.69 -22.95 2.61
N TYR A 361 -9.06 -23.79 1.66
CA TYR A 361 -10.22 -23.60 0.79
C TYR A 361 -11.35 -24.53 1.20
N LEU A 362 -12.57 -24.00 1.29
CA LEU A 362 -13.78 -24.78 1.50
C LEU A 362 -14.53 -24.89 0.16
N LYS A 363 -14.93 -26.09 -0.23
CA LYS A 363 -15.44 -26.39 -1.57
C LYS A 363 -16.64 -27.36 -1.51
N GLU A 364 -17.35 -27.48 -2.62
CA GLU A 364 -18.31 -28.56 -2.87
C GLU A 364 -19.40 -28.71 -1.80
N SER A 365 -19.89 -27.58 -1.23
CA SER A 365 -21.02 -27.64 -0.31
C SER A 365 -22.32 -27.37 -1.07
N ASP A 366 -23.30 -28.24 -0.85
CA ASP A 366 -24.69 -27.99 -1.27
C ASP A 366 -25.41 -27.04 -0.28
N LYS A 367 -24.72 -26.68 0.83
CA LYS A 367 -25.24 -25.87 1.95
C LYS A 367 -26.48 -26.47 2.62
N ASN A 368 -26.71 -27.77 2.45
CA ASN A 368 -27.80 -28.45 3.12
C ASN A 368 -27.54 -28.52 4.63
N LEU A 369 -28.49 -27.99 5.39
CA LEU A 369 -28.41 -27.95 6.83
C LEU A 369 -28.71 -29.33 7.44
N SER A 370 -27.90 -29.72 8.41
CA SER A 370 -28.17 -30.91 9.23
C SER A 370 -28.04 -30.60 10.71
N THR A 371 -28.89 -31.24 11.52
CA THR A 371 -28.88 -31.16 12.97
C THR A 371 -29.49 -32.38 13.60
N SER A 372 -29.02 -32.75 14.79
CA SER A 372 -29.61 -33.81 15.61
C SER A 372 -30.86 -33.33 16.41
N ALA A 373 -31.17 -32.04 16.42
CA ALA A 373 -32.27 -31.44 17.17
C ALA A 373 -33.12 -30.48 16.33
N PRO A 374 -33.79 -30.98 15.28
CA PRO A 374 -34.54 -30.15 14.33
C PRO A 374 -35.73 -29.43 15.00
N ASP A 375 -36.32 -30.00 16.05
CA ASP A 375 -37.38 -29.43 16.86
C ASP A 375 -36.97 -28.16 17.62
N VAL A 376 -35.71 -28.12 18.07
CA VAL A 376 -35.16 -26.97 18.81
C VAL A 376 -34.79 -25.84 17.86
N TRP A 377 -34.06 -26.17 16.79
CA TRP A 377 -33.66 -25.18 15.80
C TRP A 377 -34.86 -24.62 15.04
N GLY A 378 -35.91 -25.42 14.81
CA GLY A 378 -37.13 -25.01 14.13
C GLY A 378 -38.20 -24.35 15.00
N ASP A 379 -37.98 -24.21 16.30
CA ASP A 379 -38.91 -23.52 17.21
C ASP A 379 -38.94 -22.01 16.92
N GLU A 380 -40.13 -21.43 16.74
CA GLU A 380 -40.31 -20.02 16.39
C GLU A 380 -39.63 -19.06 17.37
N LYS A 381 -39.55 -19.43 18.68
CA LYS A 381 -38.84 -18.64 19.67
C LYS A 381 -37.32 -18.56 19.44
N ASN A 382 -36.77 -19.50 18.73
CA ASN A 382 -35.33 -19.59 18.40
C ASN A 382 -35.01 -19.08 16.98
N LYS A 383 -35.97 -18.49 16.28
CA LYS A 383 -35.86 -18.05 14.89
C LYS A 383 -34.66 -17.12 14.64
N ALA A 384 -34.45 -16.13 15.50
CA ALA A 384 -33.32 -15.20 15.37
C ALA A 384 -31.95 -15.94 15.46
N ILE A 385 -31.86 -16.94 16.35
CA ILE A 385 -30.69 -17.78 16.52
C ILE A 385 -30.46 -18.64 15.27
N LEU A 386 -31.53 -19.26 14.74
CA LEU A 386 -31.48 -20.05 13.51
C LEU A 386 -31.02 -19.21 12.31
N GLU A 387 -31.64 -18.05 12.11
CA GLU A 387 -31.31 -17.14 11.01
C GLU A 387 -29.84 -16.70 11.07
N GLN A 388 -29.34 -16.38 12.28
CA GLN A 388 -27.93 -16.03 12.44
C GLN A 388 -27.00 -17.23 12.23
N ALA A 389 -27.36 -18.41 12.73
CA ALA A 389 -26.57 -19.62 12.51
C ALA A 389 -26.46 -19.99 11.03
N GLN A 390 -27.58 -19.89 10.28
CA GLN A 390 -27.59 -20.11 8.82
C GLN A 390 -26.70 -19.09 8.10
N ARG A 391 -26.78 -17.82 8.49
CA ARG A 391 -25.93 -16.75 7.95
C ARG A 391 -24.45 -17.02 8.26
N ALA A 392 -24.13 -17.37 9.50
CA ALA A 392 -22.79 -17.70 9.94
C ALA A 392 -22.17 -18.87 9.15
N LEU A 393 -22.94 -19.97 8.98
CA LEU A 393 -22.51 -21.12 8.16
C LEU A 393 -22.21 -20.70 6.73
N GLY A 394 -23.13 -19.92 6.10
CA GLY A 394 -22.93 -19.40 4.76
C GLY A 394 -21.73 -18.47 4.64
N SER A 395 -21.59 -17.51 5.55
CA SER A 395 -20.47 -16.55 5.56
C SER A 395 -19.11 -17.24 5.73
N VAL A 396 -18.98 -18.16 6.68
CA VAL A 396 -17.73 -18.90 6.89
C VAL A 396 -17.38 -19.76 5.67
N TYR A 397 -18.38 -20.41 5.06
CA TYR A 397 -18.17 -21.15 3.82
C TYR A 397 -17.72 -20.22 2.69
N ASP A 398 -18.38 -19.09 2.46
CA ASP A 398 -18.07 -18.17 1.38
C ASP A 398 -16.69 -17.52 1.54
N LEU A 399 -16.29 -17.16 2.78
CA LEU A 399 -14.93 -16.71 3.10
C LEU A 399 -13.89 -17.83 2.80
N GLY A 400 -14.21 -19.06 3.19
CA GLY A 400 -13.38 -20.23 2.93
C GLY A 400 -13.30 -20.60 1.45
N ALA A 401 -14.35 -20.38 0.67
CA ALA A 401 -14.36 -20.65 -0.78
C ALA A 401 -13.33 -19.79 -1.52
N GLN A 402 -13.06 -18.59 -1.03
CA GLN A 402 -12.00 -17.69 -1.54
C GLN A 402 -10.63 -17.97 -0.90
N GLY A 403 -10.60 -18.72 0.17
CA GLY A 403 -9.41 -19.13 0.91
C GLY A 403 -9.15 -18.35 2.19
N LEU A 404 -8.89 -19.08 3.25
CA LEU A 404 -8.51 -18.55 4.55
C LEU A 404 -7.02 -18.77 4.79
N TYR A 405 -6.26 -17.71 5.01
CA TYR A 405 -4.90 -17.81 5.52
C TYR A 405 -4.92 -18.31 6.96
N ILE A 406 -3.94 -19.13 7.31
CA ILE A 406 -3.79 -19.72 8.64
C ILE A 406 -2.43 -19.33 9.21
N LYS A 407 -2.43 -18.80 10.44
CA LYS A 407 -1.20 -18.48 11.16
C LYS A 407 -1.35 -18.87 12.62
N LYS A 408 -0.41 -19.65 13.11
CA LYS A 408 -0.32 -19.99 14.54
C LYS A 408 0.11 -18.76 15.34
N LEU A 409 -0.64 -18.46 16.40
CA LEU A 409 -0.36 -17.35 17.30
C LEU A 409 0.33 -17.86 18.57
N ASN A 410 1.26 -17.07 19.09
CA ASN A 410 1.89 -17.37 20.38
C ASN A 410 1.12 -16.66 21.51
N ILE A 411 -0.17 -17.00 21.64
CA ILE A 411 -1.05 -16.47 22.69
C ILE A 411 -1.80 -17.59 23.40
N LYS A 412 -2.24 -17.34 24.62
CA LYS A 412 -3.21 -18.16 25.35
C LYS A 412 -4.48 -17.34 25.56
N VAL A 413 -5.61 -17.90 25.16
CA VAL A 413 -6.93 -17.26 25.34
C VAL A 413 -7.53 -17.59 26.69
N LYS A 414 -7.27 -18.81 27.18
CA LYS A 414 -7.70 -19.29 28.50
C LYS A 414 -6.49 -19.89 29.22
N PRO A 415 -6.19 -19.48 30.46
CA PRO A 415 -4.95 -19.91 31.14
C PRO A 415 -4.77 -21.42 31.30
N GLN A 416 -5.84 -22.19 31.41
CA GLN A 416 -5.83 -23.64 31.57
C GLN A 416 -6.01 -24.42 30.27
N GLU A 417 -6.09 -23.72 29.14
CA GLU A 417 -6.26 -24.32 27.81
C GLU A 417 -4.94 -24.33 27.09
N ASP A 418 -4.45 -25.51 26.72
CA ASP A 418 -3.18 -25.67 26.01
C ASP A 418 -3.35 -25.83 24.49
N ASN A 419 -4.59 -25.75 23.99
CA ASN A 419 -4.84 -25.79 22.55
C ASN A 419 -4.13 -24.64 21.82
N PRO A 420 -3.46 -24.93 20.70
CA PRO A 420 -2.84 -23.90 19.91
C PRO A 420 -3.89 -22.92 19.37
N VAL A 421 -3.55 -21.64 19.34
CA VAL A 421 -4.43 -20.61 18.78
C VAL A 421 -3.94 -20.25 17.39
N TYR A 422 -4.86 -20.16 16.45
CA TYR A 422 -4.59 -19.76 15.08
C TYR A 422 -5.37 -18.47 14.76
N LEU A 423 -4.82 -17.66 13.89
CA LEU A 423 -5.51 -16.59 13.20
C LEU A 423 -5.95 -17.13 11.85
N LEU A 424 -7.24 -17.07 11.56
CA LEU A 424 -7.78 -17.26 10.21
C LEU A 424 -8.12 -15.89 9.63
N GLN A 425 -7.68 -15.63 8.40
CA GLN A 425 -7.97 -14.36 7.71
C GLN A 425 -8.39 -14.63 6.28
N SER A 426 -9.48 -14.00 5.84
CA SER A 426 -9.94 -14.10 4.47
C SER A 426 -8.94 -13.50 3.49
N TYR A 427 -8.72 -14.19 2.38
CA TYR A 427 -7.89 -13.69 1.28
C TYR A 427 -8.54 -12.50 0.57
N GLU A 428 -9.83 -12.61 0.24
CA GLU A 428 -10.54 -11.60 -0.54
C GLU A 428 -10.97 -10.41 0.33
N PHE A 429 -11.36 -10.70 1.58
CA PHE A 429 -11.84 -9.70 2.52
C PHE A 429 -10.98 -9.67 3.79
N PRO A 430 -9.80 -9.02 3.76
CA PRO A 430 -8.84 -9.02 4.89
C PRO A 430 -9.39 -8.46 6.21
N LEU A 431 -10.51 -7.73 6.15
CA LEU A 431 -11.25 -7.25 7.34
C LEU A 431 -11.97 -8.37 8.09
N TYR A 432 -12.11 -9.57 7.48
CA TYR A 432 -12.62 -10.75 8.15
C TYR A 432 -11.46 -11.60 8.63
N ALA A 433 -11.06 -11.37 9.86
CA ALA A 433 -10.03 -12.13 10.56
C ALA A 433 -10.50 -12.47 11.97
N PHE A 434 -10.20 -13.69 12.43
CA PHE A 434 -10.63 -14.16 13.73
C PHE A 434 -9.66 -15.20 14.31
N PRO A 435 -9.41 -15.12 15.63
CA PRO A 435 -8.63 -16.14 16.34
C PRO A 435 -9.52 -17.35 16.66
N ILE A 436 -8.92 -18.52 16.65
CA ILE A 436 -9.62 -19.78 16.85
C ILE A 436 -8.65 -20.82 17.43
N TRP A 437 -9.11 -21.70 18.29
CA TRP A 437 -8.31 -22.83 18.75
C TRP A 437 -8.15 -23.89 17.65
N GLY A 438 -6.96 -24.46 17.53
CA GLY A 438 -6.78 -25.75 16.86
C GLY A 438 -7.19 -26.88 17.82
N VAL A 439 -8.04 -27.77 17.36
CA VAL A 439 -8.41 -29.00 18.09
C VAL A 439 -7.34 -30.04 17.79
N PRO A 440 -6.53 -30.48 18.78
CA PRO A 440 -5.49 -31.47 18.53
C PRO A 440 -6.07 -32.80 18.03
N LEU A 441 -5.30 -33.49 17.17
CA LEU A 441 -5.57 -34.89 16.74
C LEU A 441 -5.51 -35.86 17.87
#